data_4f960fea68e64261edebbae5ef0cf324
#
_entry.id   4f960fea68e64261edebbae5ef0cf324
#
_cell.length_a   1.000
_cell.length_b   1.000
_cell.length_c   1.000
_cell.angle_alpha   90.00
_cell.angle_beta   90.00
_cell.angle_gamma   90.00
#
_symmetry.space_group_name_H-M   'P 1'
#
loop_
_entity.id
_entity.type
_entity.pdbx_description
1 polymer ?
#
loop_
_entity_poly.entity_id
_entity_poly.type
_entity_poly.pdbx_seq_one_letter_code
_entity_poly.pdbx_strand_id
1 'polypeptide(L)'
;MDSLLGNQTWEFTELPIGKKALHNKWVYKIKNEHDSSKRYKARLVVQGFQQKEDIDFTEIFFPVVKTSTIRLVLGMVAAENLHFEQLDVKTAFLYGDLEEDLYMIQSEGFIVQGQENLVYKLRKSLYGLKQAPRQWYKKFDSFMHRIGFKISEIDHCCYVKSFDNSYIILLLYVDDMLIAGSSIEEINNLKKQLSKQFAMKDLGAAKQILGMRIIRDKANGTLKLSQSKYVKKVLSRFNMNEAKPVSTPLGSHFKLSKEQSSKTKEERDHMSKVPYASAIGSLMYAMVCTRPDIAHAVGVVNRFMNRPGK
;
A
#
# COMPACT_ATOMS: atom_id res chain seq x y z
N MET A 1 -14.61 6.91 -16.53
CA MET A 1 -13.88 7.46 -17.70
C MET A 1 -13.44 8.90 -17.49
N ASP A 2 -14.26 9.79 -16.99
CA ASP A 2 -14.00 11.23 -16.87
C ASP A 2 -12.69 11.59 -16.19
N SER A 3 -12.34 10.88 -15.09
CA SER A 3 -11.04 11.10 -14.42
C SER A 3 -9.83 10.74 -15.30
N LEU A 4 -9.94 9.74 -16.17
CA LEU A 4 -8.86 9.34 -17.08
C LEU A 4 -8.72 10.33 -18.23
N LEU A 5 -9.83 10.78 -18.79
CA LEU A 5 -9.87 11.80 -19.85
C LEU A 5 -9.39 13.16 -19.32
N GLY A 6 -9.88 13.56 -18.13
CA GLY A 6 -9.47 14.82 -17.50
C GLY A 6 -7.98 14.89 -17.13
N ASN A 7 -7.33 13.73 -16.90
CA ASN A 7 -5.88 13.64 -16.68
C ASN A 7 -5.08 13.48 -17.99
N GLN A 8 -5.72 13.49 -19.17
CA GLN A 8 -5.06 13.28 -20.46
C GLN A 8 -4.16 12.04 -20.45
N THR A 9 -4.71 10.92 -19.95
CA THR A 9 -3.94 9.71 -19.63
C THR A 9 -3.35 9.06 -20.88
N TRP A 10 -3.99 9.23 -22.04
CA TRP A 10 -3.59 8.67 -23.33
C TRP A 10 -4.02 9.55 -24.51
N GLU A 11 -3.51 9.21 -25.67
CA GLU A 11 -3.98 9.65 -26.99
C GLU A 11 -4.29 8.47 -27.89
N PHE A 12 -5.17 8.67 -28.89
CA PHE A 12 -5.44 7.66 -29.92
C PHE A 12 -4.33 7.67 -30.97
N THR A 13 -3.89 6.48 -31.37
CA THR A 13 -2.90 6.31 -32.42
C THR A 13 -3.06 4.95 -33.08
N GLU A 14 -2.53 4.79 -34.29
CA GLU A 14 -2.31 3.48 -34.90
C GLU A 14 -1.20 2.76 -34.11
N LEU A 15 -1.29 1.43 -34.02
CA LEU A 15 -0.24 0.65 -33.35
C LEU A 15 0.99 0.59 -34.28
N PRO A 16 2.16 1.12 -33.89
CA PRO A 16 3.36 1.09 -34.69
C PRO A 16 3.81 -0.35 -34.98
N ILE A 17 4.39 -0.56 -36.19
CA ILE A 17 4.90 -1.86 -36.61
C ILE A 17 5.92 -2.39 -35.59
N GLY A 18 5.77 -3.64 -35.17
CA GLY A 18 6.64 -4.30 -34.18
C GLY A 18 6.31 -3.97 -32.72
N LYS A 19 5.40 -3.04 -32.42
CA LYS A 19 4.92 -2.79 -31.07
C LYS A 19 3.72 -3.69 -30.72
N LYS A 20 3.54 -3.93 -29.42
CA LYS A 20 2.42 -4.70 -28.88
C LYS A 20 1.57 -3.81 -27.98
N ALA A 21 0.26 -3.85 -28.16
CA ALA A 21 -0.67 -3.19 -27.24
C ALA A 21 -0.99 -4.10 -26.05
N LEU A 22 -0.90 -3.55 -24.85
CA LEU A 22 -1.23 -4.23 -23.59
C LEU A 22 -2.75 -4.36 -23.45
N HIS A 23 -3.19 -5.46 -22.87
CA HIS A 23 -4.59 -5.63 -22.49
C HIS A 23 -4.90 -4.91 -21.19
N ASN A 24 -6.19 -4.62 -20.97
CA ASN A 24 -6.69 -4.01 -19.75
C ASN A 24 -7.99 -4.68 -19.29
N LYS A 25 -8.43 -4.32 -18.10
CA LYS A 25 -9.73 -4.73 -17.55
C LYS A 25 -10.25 -3.71 -16.56
N TRP A 26 -11.56 -3.61 -16.44
CA TRP A 26 -12.19 -2.89 -15.37
C TRP A 26 -12.24 -3.72 -14.08
N VAL A 27 -11.83 -3.14 -12.99
CA VAL A 27 -11.93 -3.72 -11.64
C VAL A 27 -12.92 -2.92 -10.82
N TYR A 28 -14.02 -3.55 -10.45
CA TYR A 28 -15.10 -2.95 -9.69
C TYR A 28 -14.98 -3.34 -8.21
N LYS A 29 -15.24 -2.39 -7.33
CA LYS A 29 -15.26 -2.62 -5.87
C LYS A 29 -16.38 -1.81 -5.23
N ILE A 30 -17.17 -2.46 -4.38
CA ILE A 30 -18.14 -1.80 -3.52
C ILE A 30 -17.47 -1.51 -2.17
N LYS A 31 -17.53 -0.26 -1.73
CA LYS A 31 -17.14 0.16 -0.38
C LYS A 31 -18.38 0.56 0.41
N ASN A 32 -18.54 -0.01 1.61
CA ASN A 32 -19.54 0.44 2.54
C ASN A 32 -18.97 1.64 3.31
N GLU A 33 -19.67 2.77 3.25
CA GLU A 33 -19.31 3.99 4.01
C GLU A 33 -19.85 3.88 5.44
N HIS A 34 -19.46 4.80 6.31
CA HIS A 34 -19.87 4.78 7.72
C HIS A 34 -21.37 5.01 7.94
N ASP A 35 -22.02 5.66 6.99
CA ASP A 35 -23.49 5.92 6.97
C ASP A 35 -24.30 4.79 6.33
N SER A 36 -23.68 3.62 6.14
CA SER A 36 -24.28 2.45 5.46
C SER A 36 -24.54 2.65 3.97
N SER A 37 -24.18 3.79 3.38
CA SER A 37 -24.24 4.00 1.94
C SER A 37 -23.21 3.13 1.22
N LYS A 38 -23.48 2.78 -0.04
CA LYS A 38 -22.58 2.01 -0.88
C LYS A 38 -21.91 2.92 -1.89
N ARG A 39 -20.60 2.99 -1.85
CA ARG A 39 -19.82 3.67 -2.87
C ARG A 39 -19.22 2.65 -3.85
N TYR A 40 -19.55 2.82 -5.12
CA TYR A 40 -19.01 2.03 -6.21
C TYR A 40 -17.69 2.64 -6.67
N LYS A 41 -16.66 1.82 -6.79
CA LYS A 41 -15.33 2.24 -7.28
C LYS A 41 -14.97 1.38 -8.48
N ALA A 42 -14.72 2.01 -9.63
CA ALA A 42 -14.19 1.38 -10.82
C ALA A 42 -12.75 1.84 -11.06
N ARG A 43 -11.88 0.94 -11.48
CA ARG A 43 -10.52 1.24 -11.93
C ARG A 43 -10.24 0.51 -13.22
N LEU A 44 -9.72 1.23 -14.21
CA LEU A 44 -9.10 0.62 -15.36
C LEU A 44 -7.71 0.14 -14.96
N VAL A 45 -7.42 -1.13 -15.20
CA VAL A 45 -6.18 -1.79 -14.78
C VAL A 45 -5.54 -2.46 -16.00
N VAL A 46 -4.31 -2.06 -16.31
CA VAL A 46 -3.50 -2.68 -17.37
C VAL A 46 -3.04 -4.06 -16.90
N GLN A 47 -2.99 -5.03 -17.81
CA GLN A 47 -2.47 -6.36 -17.52
C GLN A 47 -0.93 -6.36 -17.56
N GLY A 48 -0.31 -5.74 -16.55
CA GLY A 48 1.13 -5.51 -16.48
C GLY A 48 2.00 -6.77 -16.46
N PHE A 49 1.42 -7.95 -16.20
CA PHE A 49 2.13 -9.22 -16.37
C PHE A 49 2.53 -9.52 -17.81
N GLN A 50 1.94 -8.82 -18.79
CA GLN A 50 2.29 -8.93 -20.21
C GLN A 50 3.51 -8.07 -20.58
N GLN A 51 3.91 -7.15 -19.70
CA GLN A 51 5.07 -6.28 -19.92
C GLN A 51 6.38 -7.06 -19.87
N LYS A 52 7.28 -6.73 -20.80
CA LYS A 52 8.64 -7.27 -20.91
C LYS A 52 9.64 -6.28 -20.36
N GLU A 53 10.56 -6.77 -19.53
CA GLU A 53 11.70 -6.01 -19.06
C GLU A 53 12.58 -5.56 -20.24
N ASP A 54 13.23 -4.42 -20.10
CA ASP A 54 14.05 -3.74 -21.13
C ASP A 54 13.32 -3.28 -22.39
N ILE A 55 12.01 -3.56 -22.52
CA ILE A 55 11.17 -3.11 -23.64
C ILE A 55 10.05 -2.19 -23.16
N ASP A 56 9.27 -2.64 -22.16
CA ASP A 56 8.10 -1.96 -21.64
C ASP A 56 8.38 -1.24 -20.32
N PHE A 57 9.45 -1.58 -19.64
CA PHE A 57 9.98 -0.94 -18.43
C PHE A 57 11.44 -1.34 -18.22
N THR A 58 12.22 -0.45 -17.61
CA THR A 58 13.63 -0.72 -17.23
C THR A 58 13.75 -0.96 -15.73
N GLU A 59 13.03 -0.19 -14.92
CA GLU A 59 13.09 -0.31 -13.47
C GLU A 59 11.72 -0.12 -12.84
N ILE A 60 11.41 -0.96 -11.84
CA ILE A 60 10.12 -0.98 -11.14
C ILE A 60 10.25 -0.69 -9.65
N PHE A 61 11.47 -0.70 -9.11
CA PHE A 61 11.66 -0.49 -7.68
C PHE A 61 11.20 0.90 -7.25
N PHE A 62 10.44 0.94 -6.18
CA PHE A 62 10.07 2.17 -5.48
C PHE A 62 10.10 1.90 -3.97
N PRO A 63 10.52 2.88 -3.17
CA PRO A 63 10.54 2.72 -1.73
C PRO A 63 9.12 2.80 -1.16
N VAL A 64 8.94 2.15 -0.02
CA VAL A 64 7.73 2.25 0.80
C VAL A 64 8.18 2.49 2.23
N VAL A 65 7.54 3.40 2.96
CA VAL A 65 7.94 3.73 4.33
C VAL A 65 7.97 2.48 5.22
N LYS A 66 9.06 2.32 5.95
CA LYS A 66 9.28 1.18 6.85
C LYS A 66 8.36 1.26 8.07
N THR A 67 7.86 0.12 8.52
CA THR A 67 7.04 0.06 9.75
C THR A 67 7.81 0.58 10.98
N SER A 68 9.13 0.38 11.03
CA SER A 68 9.99 0.94 12.08
C SER A 68 9.99 2.46 12.08
N THR A 69 10.07 3.09 10.91
CA THR A 69 10.00 4.55 10.75
C THR A 69 8.63 5.10 11.19
N ILE A 70 7.55 4.42 10.78
CA ILE A 70 6.19 4.79 11.24
C ILE A 70 6.11 4.73 12.77
N ARG A 71 6.62 3.67 13.40
CA ARG A 71 6.59 3.53 14.86
C ARG A 71 7.45 4.57 15.56
N LEU A 72 8.62 4.91 15.02
CA LEU A 72 9.47 5.98 15.53
C LEU A 72 8.72 7.32 15.52
N VAL A 73 8.14 7.70 14.38
CA VAL A 73 7.40 8.95 14.26
C VAL A 73 6.17 8.97 15.19
N LEU A 74 5.46 7.86 15.34
CA LEU A 74 4.36 7.75 16.30
C LEU A 74 4.85 7.93 17.76
N GLY A 75 6.04 7.43 18.09
CA GLY A 75 6.69 7.67 19.38
C GLY A 75 6.98 9.15 19.61
N MET A 76 7.56 9.84 18.61
CA MET A 76 7.79 11.28 18.65
C MET A 76 6.48 12.06 18.80
N VAL A 77 5.43 11.69 18.03
CA VAL A 77 4.09 12.30 18.16
C VAL A 77 3.55 12.21 19.57
N ALA A 78 3.79 11.10 20.29
CA ALA A 78 3.35 10.94 21.66
C ALA A 78 4.23 11.74 22.64
N ALA A 79 5.56 11.63 22.51
CA ALA A 79 6.52 12.24 23.43
C ALA A 79 6.54 13.77 23.36
N GLU A 80 6.46 14.33 22.15
CA GLU A 80 6.54 15.78 21.91
C GLU A 80 5.16 16.43 21.70
N ASN A 81 4.10 15.68 21.90
CA ASN A 81 2.70 16.12 21.70
C ASN A 81 2.43 16.77 20.34
N LEU A 82 3.04 16.25 19.27
CA LEU A 82 2.92 16.81 17.91
C LEU A 82 1.49 16.72 17.36
N HIS A 83 1.12 17.64 16.50
CA HIS A 83 -0.03 17.47 15.60
C HIS A 83 0.21 16.28 14.69
N PHE A 84 -0.85 15.51 14.40
CA PHE A 84 -0.72 14.30 13.59
C PHE A 84 -1.92 14.14 12.67
N GLU A 85 -1.69 14.37 11.38
CA GLU A 85 -2.72 14.49 10.36
C GLU A 85 -2.54 13.43 9.27
N GLN A 86 -3.62 13.12 8.55
CA GLN A 86 -3.60 12.12 7.47
C GLN A 86 -4.21 12.69 6.19
N LEU A 87 -3.53 12.43 5.08
CA LEU A 87 -4.00 12.72 3.72
C LEU A 87 -4.06 11.42 2.90
N ASP A 88 -4.91 11.41 1.88
CA ASP A 88 -5.01 10.34 0.88
C ASP A 88 -4.98 10.97 -0.52
N VAL A 89 -4.14 10.46 -1.42
CA VAL A 89 -4.05 10.94 -2.79
C VAL A 89 -5.06 10.21 -3.66
N LYS A 90 -5.92 10.95 -4.33
CA LYS A 90 -6.80 10.37 -5.32
C LYS A 90 -6.02 10.03 -6.58
N THR A 91 -6.14 8.76 -7.03
CA THR A 91 -5.56 8.32 -8.30
C THR A 91 -4.05 8.58 -8.44
N ALA A 92 -3.27 8.32 -7.38
CA ALA A 92 -1.83 8.61 -7.28
C ALA A 92 -1.04 8.22 -8.55
N PHE A 93 -1.27 7.02 -9.08
CA PHE A 93 -0.52 6.54 -10.25
C PHE A 93 -0.76 7.34 -11.52
N LEU A 94 -1.92 8.00 -11.67
CA LEU A 94 -2.21 8.85 -12.83
C LEU A 94 -1.38 10.16 -12.89
N TYR A 95 -0.67 10.49 -11.81
CA TYR A 95 0.26 11.61 -11.80
C TYR A 95 1.65 11.27 -12.35
N GLY A 96 1.99 9.97 -12.36
CA GLY A 96 3.28 9.53 -12.88
C GLY A 96 3.37 9.68 -14.39
N ASP A 97 4.42 10.33 -14.88
CA ASP A 97 4.72 10.43 -16.31
C ASP A 97 5.38 9.13 -16.76
N LEU A 98 5.09 8.66 -17.97
CA LEU A 98 5.76 7.50 -18.57
C LEU A 98 6.95 7.97 -19.40
N GLU A 99 8.05 7.25 -19.28
CA GLU A 99 9.28 7.46 -20.03
C GLU A 99 9.30 6.55 -21.27
N GLU A 100 8.52 5.46 -21.26
CA GLU A 100 8.44 4.44 -22.29
C GLU A 100 7.22 4.63 -23.20
N ASP A 101 7.37 4.28 -24.48
CA ASP A 101 6.27 4.23 -25.44
C ASP A 101 5.41 2.98 -25.23
N LEU A 102 4.37 3.11 -24.42
CA LEU A 102 3.44 2.04 -24.12
C LEU A 102 2.10 2.23 -24.84
N TYR A 103 1.61 1.12 -25.39
CA TYR A 103 0.34 1.07 -26.09
C TYR A 103 -0.62 0.13 -25.38
N MET A 104 -1.90 0.48 -25.37
CA MET A 104 -2.96 -0.28 -24.71
C MET A 104 -4.17 -0.35 -25.64
N ILE A 105 -4.79 -1.53 -25.76
CA ILE A 105 -6.04 -1.68 -26.51
C ILE A 105 -7.15 -0.83 -25.90
N GLN A 106 -8.13 -0.44 -26.72
CA GLN A 106 -9.32 0.23 -26.19
C GLN A 106 -10.04 -0.66 -25.19
N SER A 107 -10.58 -0.04 -24.14
CA SER A 107 -11.26 -0.77 -23.06
C SER A 107 -12.59 -1.31 -23.54
N GLU A 108 -12.90 -2.55 -23.16
CA GLU A 108 -14.21 -3.15 -23.39
C GLU A 108 -15.34 -2.23 -22.88
N GLY A 109 -16.37 -2.03 -23.69
CA GLY A 109 -17.50 -1.13 -23.41
C GLY A 109 -17.21 0.36 -23.66
N PHE A 110 -15.99 0.73 -24.09
CA PHE A 110 -15.59 2.11 -24.38
C PHE A 110 -14.83 2.23 -25.72
N ILE A 111 -15.07 1.30 -26.63
CA ILE A 111 -14.52 1.35 -27.99
C ILE A 111 -15.22 2.49 -28.74
N VAL A 112 -14.44 3.37 -29.34
CA VAL A 112 -14.96 4.53 -30.07
C VAL A 112 -15.34 4.11 -31.48
N GLN A 113 -16.60 4.36 -31.82
CA GLN A 113 -17.14 4.04 -33.17
C GLN A 113 -16.35 4.76 -34.29
N GLY A 114 -15.93 4.01 -35.28
CA GLY A 114 -15.11 4.51 -36.41
C GLY A 114 -13.61 4.62 -36.10
N GLN A 115 -13.19 4.23 -34.89
CA GLN A 115 -11.79 4.22 -34.45
C GLN A 115 -11.39 2.88 -33.79
N GLU A 116 -12.07 1.79 -34.17
CA GLU A 116 -11.91 0.46 -33.55
C GLU A 116 -10.48 -0.09 -33.72
N ASN A 117 -9.80 0.30 -34.80
CA ASN A 117 -8.43 -0.11 -35.10
C ASN A 117 -7.37 0.69 -34.36
N LEU A 118 -7.74 1.80 -33.68
CA LEU A 118 -6.79 2.61 -32.92
C LEU A 118 -6.56 2.04 -31.53
N VAL A 119 -5.39 2.30 -31.02
CA VAL A 119 -4.98 1.96 -29.64
C VAL A 119 -4.73 3.23 -28.84
N TYR A 120 -4.68 3.11 -27.52
CA TYR A 120 -4.23 4.17 -26.64
C TYR A 120 -2.70 4.18 -26.55
N LYS A 121 -2.03 5.26 -26.94
CA LYS A 121 -0.66 5.54 -26.54
C LYS A 121 -0.71 6.19 -25.16
N LEU A 122 -0.15 5.53 -24.15
CA LEU A 122 -0.19 6.01 -22.78
C LEU A 122 0.77 7.18 -22.58
N ARG A 123 0.28 8.28 -22.00
CA ARG A 123 1.06 9.46 -21.60
C ARG A 123 1.34 9.45 -20.11
N LYS A 124 0.45 8.82 -19.32
CA LYS A 124 0.50 8.74 -17.87
C LYS A 124 0.46 7.30 -17.42
N SER A 125 1.04 7.05 -16.26
CA SER A 125 0.95 5.75 -15.61
C SER A 125 -0.48 5.36 -15.29
N LEU A 126 -0.77 4.07 -15.41
CA LEU A 126 -2.06 3.48 -15.06
C LEU A 126 -1.87 2.37 -14.01
N TYR A 127 -2.96 2.11 -13.27
CA TYR A 127 -3.00 0.94 -12.41
C TYR A 127 -2.69 -0.32 -13.20
N GLY A 128 -1.85 -1.19 -12.65
CA GLY A 128 -1.44 -2.45 -13.25
C GLY A 128 -0.11 -2.41 -14.01
N LEU A 129 0.36 -1.25 -14.46
CA LEU A 129 1.72 -1.12 -14.99
C LEU A 129 2.74 -1.36 -13.88
N LYS A 130 3.80 -2.10 -14.19
CA LYS A 130 4.86 -2.45 -13.23
C LYS A 130 5.59 -1.24 -12.69
N GLN A 131 5.86 -0.23 -13.54
CA GLN A 131 6.56 1.00 -13.17
C GLN A 131 5.65 2.09 -12.57
N ALA A 132 4.32 1.94 -12.57
CA ALA A 132 3.42 3.00 -12.11
C ALA A 132 3.68 3.47 -10.67
N PRO A 133 3.95 2.60 -9.67
CA PRO A 133 4.30 3.04 -8.34
C PRO A 133 5.60 3.86 -8.28
N ARG A 134 6.61 3.47 -9.09
CA ARG A 134 7.88 4.19 -9.20
C ARG A 134 7.70 5.57 -9.81
N GLN A 135 6.93 5.68 -10.90
CA GLN A 135 6.69 6.97 -11.57
C GLN A 135 5.91 7.94 -10.66
N TRP A 136 4.96 7.43 -9.90
CA TRP A 136 4.30 8.21 -8.85
C TRP A 136 5.29 8.69 -7.79
N TYR A 137 6.13 7.79 -7.25
CA TYR A 137 7.14 8.15 -6.27
C TYR A 137 8.09 9.24 -6.80
N LYS A 138 8.64 9.09 -8.01
CA LYS A 138 9.50 10.11 -8.65
C LYS A 138 8.80 11.48 -8.73
N LYS A 139 7.52 11.49 -9.13
CA LYS A 139 6.73 12.74 -9.24
C LYS A 139 6.53 13.41 -7.91
N PHE A 140 6.18 12.63 -6.89
CA PHE A 140 5.99 13.12 -5.54
C PHE A 140 7.29 13.60 -4.92
N ASP A 141 8.35 12.85 -5.04
CA ASP A 141 9.68 13.15 -4.54
C ASP A 141 10.21 14.48 -5.11
N SER A 142 10.17 14.64 -6.42
CA SER A 142 10.55 15.90 -7.09
C SER A 142 9.73 17.09 -6.60
N PHE A 143 8.44 16.91 -6.29
CA PHE A 143 7.62 17.94 -5.72
C PHE A 143 8.06 18.29 -4.29
N MET A 144 8.31 17.30 -3.43
CA MET A 144 8.73 17.50 -2.05
C MET A 144 10.07 18.23 -1.97
N HIS A 145 11.04 17.87 -2.80
CA HIS A 145 12.31 18.57 -2.91
C HIS A 145 12.14 20.06 -3.31
N ARG A 146 11.28 20.30 -4.32
CA ARG A 146 11.01 21.68 -4.80
C ARG A 146 10.43 22.58 -3.72
N ILE A 147 9.62 22.04 -2.80
CA ILE A 147 9.05 22.82 -1.68
C ILE A 147 9.93 22.78 -0.42
N GLY A 148 11.16 22.29 -0.53
CA GLY A 148 12.21 22.38 0.49
C GLY A 148 12.21 21.28 1.54
N PHE A 149 11.57 20.13 1.27
CA PHE A 149 11.72 18.93 2.12
C PHE A 149 13.00 18.18 1.74
N LYS A 150 13.60 17.57 2.75
CA LYS A 150 14.74 16.65 2.60
C LYS A 150 14.28 15.23 2.92
N ILE A 151 14.80 14.26 2.18
CA ILE A 151 14.61 12.85 2.47
C ILE A 151 15.49 12.44 3.65
N SER A 152 14.96 11.59 4.53
CA SER A 152 15.77 10.95 5.56
C SER A 152 16.69 9.90 4.95
N GLU A 153 17.95 9.86 5.35
CA GLU A 153 18.92 8.84 4.91
C GLU A 153 18.49 7.41 5.30
N ILE A 154 17.70 7.29 6.37
CA ILE A 154 17.25 5.98 6.89
C ILE A 154 16.08 5.43 6.09
N ASP A 155 15.21 6.32 5.55
CA ASP A 155 13.96 5.93 4.89
C ASP A 155 13.57 6.94 3.82
N HIS A 156 13.67 6.54 2.57
CA HIS A 156 13.39 7.39 1.40
C HIS A 156 11.92 7.83 1.27
N CYS A 157 11.02 7.29 2.06
CA CYS A 157 9.63 7.73 2.16
C CYS A 157 9.34 8.58 3.40
N CYS A 158 10.38 9.01 4.10
CA CYS A 158 10.33 9.94 5.21
C CYS A 158 10.92 11.29 4.80
N TYR A 159 10.08 12.30 4.69
CA TYR A 159 10.43 13.67 4.30
C TYR A 159 10.40 14.57 5.52
N VAL A 160 11.45 15.37 5.71
CA VAL A 160 11.58 16.28 6.85
C VAL A 160 11.83 17.70 6.35
N LYS A 161 11.16 18.67 6.95
CA LYS A 161 11.43 20.09 6.77
C LYS A 161 11.47 20.77 8.11
N SER A 162 12.56 21.48 8.37
CA SER A 162 12.75 22.29 9.57
C SER A 162 12.44 23.76 9.29
N PHE A 163 11.88 24.43 10.26
CA PHE A 163 11.66 25.86 10.34
C PHE A 163 12.37 26.40 11.59
N ASP A 164 12.39 27.69 11.83
CA ASP A 164 13.14 28.28 12.94
C ASP A 164 12.81 27.63 14.30
N ASN A 165 11.52 27.46 14.62
CA ASN A 165 11.06 26.90 15.90
C ASN A 165 10.12 25.68 15.73
N SER A 166 10.07 25.10 14.56
CA SER A 166 9.16 23.99 14.27
C SER A 166 9.75 23.06 13.21
N TYR A 167 9.11 21.93 13.03
CA TYR A 167 9.44 21.01 11.96
C TYR A 167 8.22 20.20 11.53
N ILE A 168 8.29 19.66 10.33
CA ILE A 168 7.31 18.71 9.78
C ILE A 168 8.01 17.44 9.34
N ILE A 169 7.44 16.29 9.70
CA ILE A 169 7.77 14.99 9.17
C ILE A 169 6.58 14.50 8.34
N LEU A 170 6.81 14.14 7.08
CA LEU A 170 5.82 13.51 6.23
C LEU A 170 6.27 12.10 5.89
N LEU A 171 5.40 11.13 6.11
CA LEU A 171 5.59 9.72 5.74
C LEU A 171 4.69 9.39 4.55
N LEU A 172 5.29 8.88 3.47
CA LEU A 172 4.57 8.45 2.27
C LEU A 172 4.41 6.93 2.25
N TYR A 173 3.18 6.45 2.21
CA TYR A 173 2.86 5.05 1.98
C TYR A 173 1.94 4.92 0.76
N VAL A 174 2.51 4.90 -0.44
CA VAL A 174 1.80 4.85 -1.73
C VAL A 174 0.80 6.02 -1.87
N ASP A 175 -0.48 5.79 -1.58
CA ASP A 175 -1.56 6.79 -1.64
C ASP A 175 -1.75 7.51 -0.29
N ASP A 176 -1.41 6.85 0.83
CA ASP A 176 -1.59 7.34 2.19
C ASP A 176 -0.41 8.19 2.64
N MET A 177 -0.68 9.33 3.26
CA MET A 177 0.33 10.19 3.87
C MET A 177 0.00 10.45 5.33
N LEU A 178 1.03 10.38 6.18
CA LEU A 178 0.98 10.82 7.57
C LEU A 178 1.85 12.05 7.72
N ILE A 179 1.34 13.07 8.38
CA ILE A 179 2.05 14.33 8.64
C ILE A 179 2.10 14.56 10.13
N ALA A 180 3.30 14.65 10.69
CA ALA A 180 3.54 15.01 12.08
C ALA A 180 4.29 16.36 12.13
N GLY A 181 3.94 17.22 13.08
CA GLY A 181 4.64 18.49 13.25
C GLY A 181 4.19 19.25 14.48
N SER A 182 5.03 20.17 14.94
CA SER A 182 4.77 21.01 16.13
C SER A 182 3.81 22.17 15.85
N SER A 183 3.75 22.66 14.57
CA SER A 183 2.88 23.76 14.16
C SER A 183 1.77 23.28 13.23
N ILE A 184 0.51 23.48 13.64
CA ILE A 184 -0.65 23.17 12.80
C ILE A 184 -0.76 24.12 11.59
N GLU A 185 -0.27 25.33 11.71
CA GLU A 185 -0.26 26.32 10.62
C GLU A 185 0.63 25.84 9.48
N GLU A 186 1.84 25.37 9.78
CA GLU A 186 2.78 24.83 8.80
C GLU A 186 2.23 23.55 8.15
N ILE A 187 1.57 22.68 8.92
CA ILE A 187 0.89 21.50 8.39
C ILE A 187 -0.22 21.93 7.41
N ASN A 188 -1.03 22.93 7.76
CA ASN A 188 -2.09 23.43 6.89
C ASN A 188 -1.53 24.09 5.61
N ASN A 189 -0.40 24.77 5.71
CA ASN A 189 0.30 25.32 4.54
C ASN A 189 0.80 24.21 3.61
N LEU A 190 1.39 23.16 4.17
CA LEU A 190 1.79 21.98 3.40
C LEU A 190 0.59 21.32 2.71
N LYS A 191 -0.53 21.11 3.43
CA LYS A 191 -1.76 20.55 2.86
C LYS A 191 -2.27 21.38 1.67
N LYS A 192 -2.22 22.72 1.77
CA LYS A 192 -2.59 23.63 0.67
C LYS A 192 -1.66 23.46 -0.54
N GLN A 193 -0.35 23.36 -0.32
CA GLN A 193 0.63 23.17 -1.39
C GLN A 193 0.43 21.81 -2.09
N LEU A 194 0.25 20.73 -1.34
CA LEU A 194 -0.04 19.42 -1.86
C LEU A 194 -1.35 19.40 -2.67
N SER A 195 -2.40 20.05 -2.15
CA SER A 195 -3.72 20.11 -2.82
C SER A 195 -3.73 20.92 -4.11
N LYS A 196 -2.78 21.85 -4.30
CA LYS A 196 -2.59 22.57 -5.58
C LYS A 196 -1.96 21.67 -6.66
N GLN A 197 -1.15 20.70 -6.26
CA GLN A 197 -0.41 19.84 -7.18
C GLN A 197 -1.12 18.50 -7.45
N PHE A 198 -1.78 17.95 -6.42
CA PHE A 198 -2.40 16.63 -6.45
C PHE A 198 -3.83 16.70 -5.93
N ALA A 199 -4.73 15.87 -6.46
CA ALA A 199 -6.08 15.75 -5.91
C ALA A 199 -6.04 15.03 -4.55
N MET A 200 -6.01 15.80 -3.48
CA MET A 200 -5.91 15.31 -2.11
C MET A 200 -7.28 15.13 -1.47
N LYS A 201 -7.37 14.13 -0.59
CA LYS A 201 -8.43 13.99 0.38
C LYS A 201 -7.84 14.20 1.77
N ASP A 202 -8.23 15.28 2.43
CA ASP A 202 -7.89 15.51 3.84
C ASP A 202 -8.76 14.61 4.71
N LEU A 203 -8.11 13.79 5.53
CA LEU A 203 -8.77 12.87 6.48
C LEU A 203 -8.74 13.42 7.91
N GLY A 204 -8.16 14.62 8.11
CA GLY A 204 -7.97 15.26 9.40
C GLY A 204 -6.99 14.50 10.28
N ALA A 205 -7.23 14.50 11.60
CA ALA A 205 -6.37 13.79 12.54
C ALA A 205 -6.24 12.30 12.19
N ALA A 206 -5.01 11.77 12.20
CA ALA A 206 -4.72 10.41 11.82
C ALA A 206 -5.38 9.40 12.76
N LYS A 207 -6.26 8.56 12.24
CA LYS A 207 -7.03 7.55 12.99
C LYS A 207 -6.61 6.12 12.67
N GLN A 208 -5.97 5.92 11.54
CA GLN A 208 -5.59 4.59 11.08
C GLN A 208 -4.42 4.65 10.11
N ILE A 209 -3.48 3.72 10.22
CA ILE A 209 -2.43 3.48 9.24
C ILE A 209 -2.20 1.99 9.08
N LEU A 210 -2.07 1.51 7.82
CA LEU A 210 -1.79 0.10 7.52
C LEU A 210 -2.72 -0.89 8.28
N GLY A 211 -4.00 -0.58 8.41
CA GLY A 211 -4.95 -1.42 9.15
C GLY A 211 -4.83 -1.37 10.68
N MET A 212 -3.86 -0.64 11.23
CA MET A 212 -3.75 -0.35 12.66
C MET A 212 -4.57 0.88 13.01
N ARG A 213 -5.41 0.77 14.03
CA ARG A 213 -6.14 1.92 14.59
C ARG A 213 -5.20 2.69 15.52
N ILE A 214 -5.19 4.01 15.36
CA ILE A 214 -4.46 4.95 16.21
C ILE A 214 -5.45 5.54 17.21
N ILE A 215 -5.15 5.39 18.48
CA ILE A 215 -5.95 5.94 19.59
C ILE A 215 -5.01 6.88 20.35
N ARG A 216 -5.32 8.17 20.32
CA ARG A 216 -4.52 9.20 20.96
C ARG A 216 -5.27 9.83 22.11
N ASP A 217 -4.61 9.89 23.26
CA ASP A 217 -5.01 10.68 24.41
C ASP A 217 -3.96 11.78 24.63
N LYS A 218 -4.30 12.99 24.19
CA LYS A 218 -3.40 14.15 24.29
C LYS A 218 -3.20 14.60 25.75
N ALA A 219 -4.22 14.48 26.58
CA ALA A 219 -4.14 14.91 27.98
C ALA A 219 -3.13 14.08 28.77
N ASN A 220 -3.08 12.77 28.52
CA ASN A 220 -2.18 11.83 29.17
C ASN A 220 -0.91 11.55 28.36
N GLY A 221 -0.65 12.25 27.24
CA GLY A 221 0.52 12.05 26.39
C GLY A 221 0.62 10.63 25.82
N THR A 222 -0.50 9.89 25.68
CA THR A 222 -0.45 8.50 25.23
C THR A 222 -0.95 8.31 23.81
N LEU A 223 -0.31 7.38 23.10
CA LEU A 223 -0.72 6.91 21.78
C LEU A 223 -0.72 5.38 21.77
N LYS A 224 -1.88 4.79 21.47
CA LYS A 224 -2.04 3.33 21.41
C LYS A 224 -2.32 2.89 19.98
N LEU A 225 -1.65 1.82 19.55
CA LEU A 225 -1.92 1.13 18.28
C LEU A 225 -2.76 -0.12 18.56
N SER A 226 -3.78 -0.35 17.73
CA SER A 226 -4.64 -1.53 17.89
C SER A 226 -4.91 -2.19 16.54
N GLN A 227 -4.70 -3.50 16.48
CA GLN A 227 -5.07 -4.37 15.36
C GLN A 227 -6.30 -5.24 15.66
N SER A 228 -7.13 -4.91 16.65
CA SER A 228 -8.26 -5.75 17.06
C SER A 228 -9.17 -6.16 15.90
N LYS A 229 -9.47 -5.25 14.97
CA LYS A 229 -10.28 -5.57 13.77
C LYS A 229 -9.57 -6.56 12.84
N TYR A 230 -8.26 -6.40 12.66
CA TYR A 230 -7.45 -7.29 11.84
C TYR A 230 -7.39 -8.69 12.45
N VAL A 231 -7.08 -8.79 13.74
CA VAL A 231 -7.00 -10.06 14.47
C VAL A 231 -8.33 -10.81 14.40
N LYS A 232 -9.47 -10.15 14.67
CA LYS A 232 -10.80 -10.75 14.52
C LYS A 232 -11.05 -11.29 13.12
N LYS A 233 -10.65 -10.54 12.07
CA LYS A 233 -10.78 -10.98 10.68
C LYS A 233 -9.91 -12.20 10.37
N VAL A 234 -8.70 -12.28 10.92
CA VAL A 234 -7.80 -13.44 10.78
C VAL A 234 -8.39 -14.65 11.47
N LEU A 235 -8.81 -14.53 12.72
CA LEU A 235 -9.45 -15.61 13.45
C LEU A 235 -10.69 -16.14 12.72
N SER A 236 -11.54 -15.26 12.22
CA SER A 236 -12.72 -15.64 11.43
C SER A 236 -12.34 -16.38 10.14
N ARG A 237 -11.30 -15.92 9.43
CA ARG A 237 -10.83 -16.55 8.18
C ARG A 237 -10.40 -17.99 8.37
N PHE A 238 -9.83 -18.32 9.54
CA PHE A 238 -9.31 -19.63 9.87
C PHE A 238 -10.22 -20.43 10.82
N ASN A 239 -11.48 -19.97 11.00
CA ASN A 239 -12.48 -20.62 11.88
C ASN A 239 -12.01 -20.76 13.34
N MET A 240 -11.26 -19.76 13.83
CA MET A 240 -10.68 -19.74 15.18
C MET A 240 -11.38 -18.76 16.12
N ASN A 241 -12.61 -18.32 15.81
CA ASN A 241 -13.33 -17.33 16.63
C ASN A 241 -13.56 -17.81 18.07
N GLU A 242 -13.82 -19.11 18.24
CA GLU A 242 -14.12 -19.74 19.53
C GLU A 242 -12.87 -20.40 20.17
N ALA A 243 -11.69 -20.16 19.59
CA ALA A 243 -10.46 -20.72 20.12
C ALA A 243 -10.15 -20.11 21.50
N LYS A 244 -9.85 -20.96 22.48
CA LYS A 244 -9.43 -20.50 23.81
C LYS A 244 -8.07 -19.80 23.72
N PRO A 245 -7.92 -18.61 24.33
CA PRO A 245 -6.64 -17.93 24.33
C PRO A 245 -5.61 -18.70 25.17
N VAL A 246 -4.35 -18.68 24.73
CA VAL A 246 -3.22 -19.26 25.45
C VAL A 246 -2.20 -18.17 25.75
N SER A 247 -1.56 -18.26 26.91
CA SER A 247 -0.55 -17.28 27.33
C SER A 247 0.80 -17.51 26.66
N THR A 248 1.13 -18.76 26.33
CA THR A 248 2.40 -19.13 25.70
C THR A 248 2.17 -19.41 24.22
N PRO A 249 2.68 -18.57 23.31
CA PRO A 249 2.43 -18.71 21.85
C PRO A 249 2.90 -20.03 21.26
N LEU A 250 3.98 -20.61 21.80
CA LEU A 250 4.50 -21.94 21.41
C LEU A 250 4.96 -22.67 22.68
N GLY A 251 4.33 -23.79 22.96
CA GLY A 251 4.70 -24.61 24.12
C GLY A 251 6.07 -25.29 23.92
N SER A 252 6.85 -25.42 24.97
CA SER A 252 8.19 -26.05 24.94
C SER A 252 8.19 -27.53 24.48
N HIS A 253 7.04 -28.19 24.56
CA HIS A 253 6.85 -29.57 24.12
C HIS A 253 6.72 -29.71 22.58
N PHE A 254 6.46 -28.62 21.85
CA PHE A 254 6.42 -28.66 20.39
C PHE A 254 7.84 -28.68 19.81
N LYS A 255 8.33 -29.87 19.50
CA LYS A 255 9.60 -30.08 18.80
C LYS A 255 9.33 -30.19 17.29
N LEU A 256 9.22 -29.06 16.63
CA LEU A 256 9.02 -29.02 15.18
C LEU A 256 10.33 -29.37 14.46
N SER A 257 10.28 -30.33 13.54
CA SER A 257 11.43 -30.74 12.76
C SER A 257 11.09 -30.92 11.27
N LYS A 258 12.12 -30.89 10.43
CA LYS A 258 11.99 -31.12 8.98
C LYS A 258 11.47 -32.52 8.66
N GLU A 259 11.63 -33.49 9.56
CA GLU A 259 11.18 -34.89 9.40
C GLU A 259 9.65 -35.00 9.42
N GLN A 260 8.95 -34.03 9.99
CA GLN A 260 7.49 -33.93 10.02
C GLN A 260 6.88 -33.43 8.71
N SER A 261 7.72 -33.02 7.73
CA SER A 261 7.25 -32.58 6.42
C SER A 261 6.57 -33.74 5.66
N SER A 262 5.56 -33.41 4.86
CA SER A 262 4.78 -34.36 4.07
C SER A 262 5.66 -35.26 3.20
N LYS A 263 5.64 -36.57 3.42
CA LYS A 263 6.47 -37.58 2.72
C LYS A 263 5.71 -38.22 1.57
N THR A 264 4.44 -38.55 1.75
CA THR A 264 3.61 -39.23 0.75
C THR A 264 2.92 -38.23 -0.19
N LYS A 265 2.39 -38.71 -1.30
CA LYS A 265 1.60 -37.89 -2.24
C LYS A 265 0.29 -37.44 -1.59
N GLU A 266 -0.37 -38.35 -0.87
CA GLU A 266 -1.65 -38.10 -0.18
C GLU A 266 -1.49 -37.04 0.90
N GLU A 267 -0.38 -37.04 1.65
CA GLU A 267 -0.08 -35.98 2.64
C GLU A 267 0.14 -34.65 1.97
N ARG A 268 0.86 -34.62 0.85
CA ARG A 268 1.08 -33.36 0.06
C ARG A 268 -0.24 -32.83 -0.49
N ASP A 269 -1.09 -33.71 -1.04
CA ASP A 269 -2.41 -33.34 -1.57
C ASP A 269 -3.34 -32.85 -0.45
N HIS A 270 -3.25 -33.40 0.74
CA HIS A 270 -3.95 -32.89 1.91
C HIS A 270 -3.44 -31.50 2.31
N MET A 271 -2.12 -31.33 2.48
CA MET A 271 -1.52 -30.09 2.91
C MET A 271 -1.65 -28.97 1.86
N SER A 272 -1.77 -29.29 0.57
CA SER A 272 -2.05 -28.31 -0.47
C SER A 272 -3.39 -27.58 -0.29
N LYS A 273 -4.35 -28.20 0.39
CA LYS A 273 -5.67 -27.63 0.72
C LYS A 273 -5.64 -26.78 2.00
N VAL A 274 -4.58 -26.93 2.81
CA VAL A 274 -4.41 -26.14 4.04
C VAL A 274 -3.77 -24.79 3.69
N PRO A 275 -4.41 -23.65 4.00
CA PRO A 275 -3.87 -22.33 3.67
C PRO A 275 -2.74 -21.90 4.62
N TYR A 276 -1.72 -22.76 4.79
CA TYR A 276 -0.62 -22.60 5.76
C TYR A 276 0.12 -21.26 5.55
N ALA A 277 0.58 -21.02 4.32
CA ALA A 277 1.30 -19.78 4.01
C ALA A 277 0.46 -18.53 4.29
N SER A 278 -0.86 -18.57 4.03
CA SER A 278 -1.77 -17.47 4.34
C SER A 278 -1.93 -17.25 5.84
N ALA A 279 -1.96 -18.32 6.63
CA ALA A 279 -2.04 -18.24 8.10
C ALA A 279 -0.75 -17.62 8.67
N ILE A 280 0.42 -18.15 8.26
CA ILE A 280 1.72 -17.63 8.72
C ILE A 280 1.93 -16.18 8.28
N GLY A 281 1.62 -15.83 7.04
CA GLY A 281 1.69 -14.43 6.57
C GLY A 281 0.80 -13.48 7.39
N SER A 282 -0.38 -13.95 7.81
CA SER A 282 -1.28 -13.17 8.69
C SER A 282 -0.69 -12.98 10.09
N LEU A 283 -0.05 -14.01 10.65
CA LEU A 283 0.65 -13.92 11.94
C LEU A 283 1.89 -13.03 11.85
N MET A 284 2.67 -13.12 10.78
CA MET A 284 3.83 -12.25 10.53
C MET A 284 3.41 -10.78 10.51
N TYR A 285 2.31 -10.46 9.85
CA TYR A 285 1.80 -9.09 9.83
C TYR A 285 1.38 -8.61 11.22
N ALA A 286 0.65 -9.43 11.99
CA ALA A 286 0.29 -9.11 13.37
C ALA A 286 1.52 -8.89 14.26
N MET A 287 2.52 -9.77 14.14
CA MET A 287 3.79 -9.73 14.86
C MET A 287 4.54 -8.41 14.63
N VAL A 288 4.74 -8.06 13.36
CA VAL A 288 5.49 -6.85 12.99
C VAL A 288 4.75 -5.58 13.43
N CYS A 289 3.43 -5.56 13.33
CA CYS A 289 2.65 -4.35 13.61
C CYS A 289 2.43 -4.09 15.11
N THR A 290 1.92 -5.07 15.87
CA THR A 290 1.50 -4.84 17.28
C THR A 290 1.77 -5.99 18.24
N ARG A 291 2.21 -7.15 17.75
CA ARG A 291 2.39 -8.38 18.58
C ARG A 291 3.84 -8.91 18.49
N PRO A 292 4.85 -8.14 18.91
CA PRO A 292 6.23 -8.63 18.92
C PRO A 292 6.44 -9.83 19.86
N ASP A 293 5.55 -10.02 20.82
CA ASP A 293 5.54 -11.13 21.77
C ASP A 293 5.43 -12.52 21.11
N ILE A 294 4.81 -12.61 19.93
CA ILE A 294 4.69 -13.87 19.18
C ILE A 294 5.86 -14.12 18.20
N ALA A 295 6.89 -13.25 18.18
CA ALA A 295 7.94 -13.27 17.15
C ALA A 295 8.67 -14.60 17.08
N HIS A 296 9.06 -15.17 18.21
CA HIS A 296 9.74 -16.47 18.27
C HIS A 296 8.86 -17.58 17.67
N ALA A 297 7.60 -17.68 18.11
CA ALA A 297 6.68 -18.71 17.62
C ALA A 297 6.44 -18.62 16.13
N VAL A 298 6.20 -17.40 15.63
CA VAL A 298 6.02 -17.13 14.19
C VAL A 298 7.29 -17.47 13.42
N GLY A 299 8.46 -17.12 13.93
CA GLY A 299 9.77 -17.45 13.32
C GLY A 299 9.99 -18.97 13.21
N VAL A 300 9.57 -19.74 14.21
CA VAL A 300 9.67 -21.21 14.18
C VAL A 300 8.77 -21.80 13.10
N VAL A 301 7.48 -21.46 13.09
CA VAL A 301 6.52 -22.05 12.12
C VAL A 301 6.78 -21.54 10.69
N ASN A 302 7.33 -20.35 10.52
CA ASN A 302 7.69 -19.80 9.21
C ASN A 302 8.73 -20.64 8.45
N ARG A 303 9.61 -21.35 9.17
CA ARG A 303 10.64 -22.22 8.55
C ARG A 303 10.04 -23.32 7.70
N PHE A 304 8.79 -23.70 7.95
CA PHE A 304 8.10 -24.80 7.27
C PHE A 304 7.17 -24.35 6.14
N MET A 305 7.16 -23.08 5.74
CA MET A 305 6.25 -22.57 4.70
C MET A 305 6.39 -23.27 3.35
N ASN A 306 7.59 -23.71 2.98
CA ASN A 306 7.83 -24.35 1.69
C ASN A 306 7.26 -25.79 1.63
N ARG A 307 7.32 -26.53 2.75
CA ARG A 307 6.81 -27.91 2.86
C ARG A 307 6.23 -28.13 4.25
N PRO A 308 5.02 -27.61 4.52
CA PRO A 308 4.41 -27.82 5.82
C PRO A 308 4.04 -29.29 6.02
N GLY A 309 4.25 -29.78 7.23
CA GLY A 309 3.77 -31.08 7.70
C GLY A 309 2.41 -30.98 8.40
N LYS A 310 1.85 -32.12 8.77
CA LYS A 310 0.65 -32.18 9.60
C LYS A 310 0.91 -31.66 11.02
#